data_a565e46b3a0b7fc2ed37ac9477e0b82d
#
_entry.id   a565e46b3a0b7fc2ed37ac9477e0b82d
#
_cell.length_a   1.000
_cell.length_b   1.000
_cell.length_c   1.000
_cell.angle_alpha   90.00
_cell.angle_beta   90.00
_cell.angle_gamma   90.00
#
_symmetry.space_group_name_H-M   'P 1'
#
loop_
_entity.id
_entity.type
_entity.pdbx_description
1 polymer ?
#
loop_
_entity_poly.entity_id
_entity_poly.type
_entity_poly.pdbx_seq_one_letter_code
_entity_poly.pdbx_strand_id
1 'polypeptide(L)'
;MTRGWAIALACGLIGTGAQLAALAPADLAAQTTNTGVSVERLLAAPIITPDLHPSIGENIQGPSVIRVPDWVQNPLGAYYLYFADHKGTYIRLAYADDLLGPWRIHAPGSLQIADSYFLTAPPEVEPERAARLRAQPTNRGHDSFVEATTPHIASPDVHVDDENRRIVMYFHGLDGVSRQVSRVATSSDGIQFEARPEPLGRTYMRALQHDGYTYIMSMPGQFYRSLDPLSGFEEGPRLFNPDMRHAALLKRDETLFVFWTQVGEVPERIYLSTIDISGDWTAWAETPSVEVLRPEFDWEGADAPLEPSVRSTAYGHVNQLRDPAILEDPESGRVFLLYAVAGESGIAIAEVHFDD
;
A
#
# COMPACT_ATOMS: atom_id res chain seq x y z
N MET A 1 50.48 -57.80 8.90
CA MET A 1 49.40 -57.72 9.89
C MET A 1 49.30 -56.30 10.40
N THR A 2 48.40 -55.50 9.93
CA THR A 2 47.87 -54.31 10.62
C THR A 2 46.62 -53.82 9.86
N ARG A 3 45.49 -53.89 10.52
CA ARG A 3 44.18 -53.52 10.01
C ARG A 3 44.00 -52.00 10.10
N GLY A 4 43.77 -51.33 8.96
CA GLY A 4 43.32 -49.93 8.93
C GLY A 4 41.79 -49.86 9.05
N TRP A 5 41.29 -49.01 9.93
CA TRP A 5 39.91 -48.64 10.08
C TRP A 5 39.61 -47.35 9.24
N ALA A 6 38.67 -47.45 8.31
CA ALA A 6 38.17 -46.31 7.61
C ALA A 6 36.96 -45.73 8.39
N ILE A 7 37.03 -44.46 8.76
CA ILE A 7 35.95 -43.70 9.35
C ILE A 7 35.23 -42.98 8.21
N ALA A 8 33.95 -43.33 7.97
CA ALA A 8 33.10 -42.61 7.04
C ALA A 8 32.41 -41.43 7.80
N LEU A 9 32.72 -40.18 7.38
CA LEU A 9 31.98 -39.01 7.81
C LEU A 9 30.72 -38.89 6.95
N ALA A 10 29.56 -39.04 7.58
CA ALA A 10 28.26 -38.69 7.00
C ALA A 10 27.99 -37.20 7.28
N CYS A 11 28.07 -36.35 6.25
CA CYS A 11 27.53 -34.98 6.30
C CYS A 11 26.02 -35.04 6.18
N GLY A 12 25.33 -34.84 7.31
CA GLY A 12 23.90 -34.58 7.33
C GLY A 12 23.63 -33.10 6.96
N LEU A 13 23.03 -32.88 5.82
CA LEU A 13 22.40 -31.59 5.45
C LEU A 13 21.13 -31.44 6.28
N ILE A 14 21.17 -30.56 7.27
CA ILE A 14 19.96 -30.10 7.98
C ILE A 14 19.38 -28.93 7.15
N GLY A 15 18.41 -29.25 6.30
CA GLY A 15 17.58 -28.24 5.65
C GLY A 15 16.58 -27.67 6.69
N THR A 16 16.81 -26.48 7.18
CA THR A 16 15.82 -25.73 7.96
C THR A 16 14.80 -25.13 7.01
N GLY A 17 13.80 -25.92 6.67
CA GLY A 17 12.57 -25.39 6.08
C GLY A 17 11.80 -24.65 7.17
N ALA A 18 11.70 -23.33 7.08
CA ALA A 18 10.77 -22.57 7.89
C ALA A 18 9.34 -22.97 7.48
N GLN A 19 8.70 -23.80 8.28
CA GLN A 19 7.27 -24.06 8.17
C GLN A 19 6.55 -22.80 8.69
N LEU A 20 5.84 -22.11 7.82
CA LEU A 20 4.82 -21.15 8.21
C LEU A 20 3.77 -21.91 9.07
N ALA A 21 3.74 -21.64 10.35
CA ALA A 21 2.72 -22.19 11.22
C ALA A 21 1.38 -21.52 10.89
N ALA A 22 0.43 -22.28 10.38
CA ALA A 22 -0.95 -21.84 10.32
C ALA A 22 -1.48 -21.70 11.76
N LEU A 23 -2.11 -20.56 12.07
CA LEU A 23 -2.81 -20.38 13.36
C LEU A 23 -3.98 -21.36 13.47
N ALA A 24 -4.27 -21.76 14.70
CA ALA A 24 -5.50 -22.49 14.99
C ALA A 24 -6.71 -21.55 14.78
N PRO A 25 -7.85 -22.04 14.25
CA PRO A 25 -9.01 -21.19 13.89
C PRO A 25 -9.60 -20.35 15.03
N ALA A 26 -9.24 -20.62 16.28
CA ALA A 26 -9.77 -19.91 17.46
C ALA A 26 -9.10 -18.55 17.72
N ASP A 27 -7.92 -18.29 17.13
CA ASP A 27 -7.12 -17.08 17.45
C ASP A 27 -7.29 -15.95 16.42
N LEU A 28 -8.02 -16.20 15.33
CA LEU A 28 -8.27 -15.27 14.23
C LEU A 28 -9.74 -14.80 14.23
N ALA A 29 -10.25 -14.33 15.36
CA ALA A 29 -11.65 -13.89 15.45
C ALA A 29 -11.94 -12.73 14.48
N ALA A 30 -12.98 -12.87 13.66
CA ALA A 30 -13.47 -11.81 12.81
C ALA A 30 -14.02 -10.65 13.66
N GLN A 31 -13.62 -9.42 13.33
CA GLN A 31 -14.22 -8.22 13.95
C GLN A 31 -15.46 -7.82 13.15
N THR A 32 -16.64 -8.05 13.69
CA THR A 32 -17.91 -7.68 13.06
C THR A 32 -18.28 -6.24 13.42
N THR A 33 -18.59 -5.43 12.42
CA THR A 33 -19.03 -4.04 12.58
C THR A 33 -20.56 -3.94 12.49
N ASN A 34 -21.14 -2.82 12.96
CA ASN A 34 -22.57 -2.51 12.76
C ASN A 34 -22.95 -2.19 11.29
N THR A 35 -21.97 -2.26 10.36
CA THR A 35 -22.18 -1.96 8.93
C THR A 35 -22.42 -3.21 8.10
N GLY A 36 -22.53 -4.40 8.70
CA GLY A 36 -22.62 -5.66 7.96
C GLY A 36 -21.31 -6.04 7.28
N VAL A 37 -20.17 -5.53 7.78
CA VAL A 37 -18.84 -5.87 7.27
C VAL A 37 -17.99 -6.41 8.42
N SER A 38 -17.32 -7.53 8.19
CA SER A 38 -16.32 -8.09 9.10
C SER A 38 -15.00 -8.33 8.39
N VAL A 39 -13.90 -8.31 9.14
CA VAL A 39 -12.54 -8.53 8.62
C VAL A 39 -11.89 -9.66 9.40
N GLU A 40 -11.42 -10.69 8.67
CA GLU A 40 -10.76 -11.87 9.22
C GLU A 40 -9.30 -11.94 8.77
N ARG A 41 -8.35 -11.97 9.72
CA ARG A 41 -6.93 -12.19 9.39
C ARG A 41 -6.71 -13.61 8.91
N LEU A 42 -6.01 -13.75 7.79
CA LEU A 42 -5.83 -15.07 7.17
C LEU A 42 -4.55 -15.79 7.63
N LEU A 43 -3.58 -15.07 8.17
CA LEU A 43 -2.26 -15.59 8.55
C LEU A 43 -1.80 -15.06 9.91
N ALA A 44 -0.89 -15.79 10.52
CA ALA A 44 -0.25 -15.46 11.81
C ALA A 44 0.97 -14.53 11.68
N ALA A 45 1.27 -14.07 10.47
CA ALA A 45 2.42 -13.22 10.17
C ALA A 45 2.18 -12.45 8.88
N PRO A 46 2.93 -11.35 8.65
CA PRO A 46 2.87 -10.62 7.39
C PRO A 46 3.28 -11.49 6.19
N ILE A 47 2.71 -11.20 5.03
CA ILE A 47 3.07 -11.84 3.74
C ILE A 47 4.32 -11.22 3.12
N ILE A 48 4.64 -9.97 3.44
CA ILE A 48 5.88 -9.28 3.04
C ILE A 48 6.58 -8.81 4.31
N THR A 49 7.86 -9.21 4.46
CA THR A 49 8.73 -8.83 5.57
C THR A 49 10.11 -8.45 5.06
N PRO A 50 10.93 -7.71 5.82
CA PRO A 50 12.31 -7.38 5.44
C PRO A 50 13.19 -8.60 5.11
N ASP A 51 12.92 -9.73 5.72
CA ASP A 51 13.70 -10.96 5.55
C ASP A 51 13.49 -11.67 4.21
N LEU A 52 12.44 -11.32 3.46
CA LEU A 52 12.17 -11.97 2.17
C LEU A 52 13.28 -11.70 1.15
N HIS A 53 13.84 -10.49 1.14
CA HIS A 53 14.93 -10.16 0.23
C HIS A 53 15.66 -8.88 0.66
N PRO A 54 17.01 -8.81 0.58
CA PRO A 54 17.78 -7.63 0.99
C PRO A 54 17.42 -6.33 0.27
N SER A 55 16.86 -6.39 -0.94
CA SER A 55 16.43 -5.19 -1.69
C SER A 55 15.23 -4.48 -1.08
N ILE A 56 14.45 -5.13 -0.21
CA ILE A 56 13.25 -4.52 0.36
C ILE A 56 13.60 -3.47 1.42
N GLY A 57 14.70 -3.68 2.18
CA GLY A 57 15.01 -2.84 3.34
C GLY A 57 13.98 -3.01 4.47
N GLU A 58 13.93 -2.05 5.39
CA GLU A 58 13.13 -2.14 6.62
C GLU A 58 11.79 -1.42 6.52
N ASN A 59 11.64 -0.41 5.66
CA ASN A 59 10.41 0.34 5.49
C ASN A 59 9.58 -0.25 4.34
N ILE A 60 8.37 -0.72 4.66
CA ILE A 60 7.49 -1.46 3.75
C ILE A 60 6.07 -0.91 3.89
N GLN A 61 5.57 -0.21 2.86
CA GLN A 61 4.27 0.47 2.91
C GLN A 61 3.61 0.57 1.54
N GLY A 62 2.34 1.01 1.52
CA GLY A 62 1.57 1.35 0.34
C GLY A 62 1.35 0.16 -0.59
N PRO A 63 0.80 -0.96 -0.12
CA PRO A 63 0.51 -2.10 -0.98
C PRO A 63 -0.52 -1.76 -2.05
N SER A 64 -0.37 -2.41 -3.21
CA SER A 64 -1.40 -2.53 -4.24
C SER A 64 -1.21 -3.87 -4.95
N VAL A 65 -2.24 -4.67 -5.03
CA VAL A 65 -2.16 -6.02 -5.57
C VAL A 65 -3.12 -6.19 -6.73
N ILE A 66 -2.68 -6.89 -7.77
CA ILE A 66 -3.52 -7.28 -8.90
C ILE A 66 -3.41 -8.79 -9.13
N ARG A 67 -4.48 -9.40 -9.64
CA ARG A 67 -4.37 -10.65 -10.39
C ARG A 67 -3.81 -10.32 -11.76
N VAL A 68 -2.77 -11.03 -12.17
CA VAL A 68 -2.14 -10.82 -13.49
C VAL A 68 -3.10 -11.28 -14.57
N PRO A 69 -3.47 -10.41 -15.53
CA PRO A 69 -4.44 -10.78 -16.56
C PRO A 69 -3.85 -11.76 -17.58
N ASP A 70 -4.70 -12.60 -18.16
CA ASP A 70 -4.33 -13.69 -19.08
C ASP A 70 -3.62 -13.21 -20.36
N TRP A 71 -3.79 -11.94 -20.75
CA TRP A 71 -3.11 -11.38 -21.90
C TRP A 71 -1.63 -11.04 -21.66
N VAL A 72 -1.16 -11.01 -20.41
CA VAL A 72 0.26 -10.83 -20.07
C VAL A 72 1.04 -12.09 -20.46
N GLN A 73 2.07 -11.92 -21.27
CA GLN A 73 2.90 -13.03 -21.74
C GLN A 73 3.99 -13.38 -20.72
N ASN A 74 4.11 -14.66 -20.38
CA ASN A 74 5.12 -15.20 -19.47
C ASN A 74 5.16 -14.47 -18.11
N PRO A 75 4.05 -14.38 -17.37
CA PRO A 75 4.02 -13.70 -16.09
C PRO A 75 4.94 -14.38 -15.08
N LEU A 76 5.42 -13.62 -14.07
CA LEU A 76 6.24 -14.14 -12.97
C LEU A 76 5.42 -15.03 -12.01
N GLY A 77 4.11 -14.78 -11.90
CA GLY A 77 3.16 -15.49 -11.05
C GLY A 77 1.74 -15.03 -11.35
N ALA A 78 0.73 -15.62 -10.68
CA ALA A 78 -0.67 -15.28 -10.84
C ALA A 78 -1.04 -13.92 -10.23
N TYR A 79 -0.29 -13.46 -9.23
CA TYR A 79 -0.50 -12.19 -8.54
C TYR A 79 0.78 -11.36 -8.52
N TYR A 80 0.61 -10.04 -8.69
CA TYR A 80 1.65 -9.03 -8.52
C TYR A 80 1.26 -8.09 -7.39
N LEU A 81 2.17 -7.90 -6.42
CA LEU A 81 2.02 -6.98 -5.30
C LEU A 81 3.08 -5.89 -5.42
N TYR A 82 2.62 -4.67 -5.63
CA TYR A 82 3.43 -3.47 -5.69
C TYR A 82 3.44 -2.79 -4.32
N PHE A 83 4.58 -2.26 -3.91
CA PHE A 83 4.74 -1.56 -2.64
C PHE A 83 5.99 -0.67 -2.68
N ALA A 84 6.23 0.10 -1.63
CA ALA A 84 7.35 1.03 -1.62
C ALA A 84 8.01 1.13 -0.23
N ASP A 85 9.14 1.81 -0.18
CA ASP A 85 9.63 2.52 0.98
C ASP A 85 9.06 3.94 0.93
N HIS A 86 8.69 4.52 2.05
CA HIS A 86 8.09 5.85 2.12
C HIS A 86 9.00 6.96 1.53
N LYS A 87 10.30 6.77 1.61
CA LYS A 87 11.32 7.63 1.02
C LYS A 87 12.19 6.90 -0.01
N GLY A 88 11.64 5.85 -0.59
CA GLY A 88 12.32 5.00 -1.55
C GLY A 88 12.48 5.62 -2.92
N THR A 89 13.40 5.04 -3.67
CA THR A 89 13.75 5.51 -5.02
C THR A 89 13.20 4.60 -6.13
N TYR A 90 12.36 3.63 -5.78
CA TYR A 90 11.70 2.76 -6.76
C TYR A 90 10.43 2.12 -6.18
N ILE A 91 9.51 1.76 -7.05
CA ILE A 91 8.37 0.93 -6.70
C ILE A 91 8.82 -0.54 -6.75
N ARG A 92 8.64 -1.23 -5.63
CA ARG A 92 8.98 -2.64 -5.45
C ARG A 92 7.91 -3.53 -6.06
N LEU A 93 8.29 -4.75 -6.42
CA LEU A 93 7.41 -5.77 -6.97
C LEU A 93 7.67 -7.11 -6.29
N ALA A 94 6.61 -7.69 -5.73
CA ALA A 94 6.57 -9.09 -5.36
C ALA A 94 5.57 -9.83 -6.24
N TYR A 95 5.73 -11.16 -6.36
CA TYR A 95 4.86 -12.01 -7.14
C TYR A 95 4.65 -13.36 -6.45
N ALA A 96 3.49 -13.96 -6.67
CA ALA A 96 3.12 -15.27 -6.15
C ALA A 96 2.10 -15.96 -7.06
N ASP A 97 1.95 -17.26 -6.88
CA ASP A 97 0.89 -18.05 -7.55
C ASP A 97 -0.38 -18.12 -6.68
N ASP A 98 -0.27 -17.79 -5.39
CA ASP A 98 -1.37 -17.72 -4.43
C ASP A 98 -1.25 -16.43 -3.61
N LEU A 99 -2.38 -15.77 -3.28
CA LEU A 99 -2.40 -14.52 -2.50
C LEU A 99 -1.83 -14.68 -1.09
N LEU A 100 -1.93 -15.87 -0.51
CA LEU A 100 -1.35 -16.17 0.80
C LEU A 100 0.15 -16.49 0.71
N GLY A 101 0.72 -16.56 -0.49
CA GLY A 101 2.12 -16.83 -0.76
C GLY A 101 2.45 -18.31 -1.03
N PRO A 102 3.74 -18.66 -1.08
CA PRO A 102 4.88 -17.82 -0.75
C PRO A 102 5.16 -16.73 -1.78
N TRP A 103 5.37 -15.52 -1.31
CA TRP A 103 5.75 -14.38 -2.15
C TRP A 103 7.24 -14.39 -2.47
N ARG A 104 7.59 -13.96 -3.68
CA ARG A 104 8.97 -13.82 -4.19
C ARG A 104 9.18 -12.37 -4.61
N ILE A 105 10.37 -11.84 -4.39
CA ILE A 105 10.69 -10.46 -4.75
C ILE A 105 11.33 -10.40 -6.13
N HIS A 106 10.79 -9.55 -7.00
CA HIS A 106 11.45 -9.12 -8.23
C HIS A 106 12.37 -7.95 -7.87
N ALA A 107 13.63 -8.26 -7.59
CA ALA A 107 14.60 -7.31 -7.02
C ALA A 107 14.78 -6.00 -7.82
N PRO A 108 14.69 -5.95 -9.17
CA PRO A 108 14.72 -4.69 -9.91
C PRO A 108 13.55 -3.74 -9.62
N GLY A 109 12.46 -4.25 -9.04
CA GLY A 109 11.20 -3.49 -8.90
C GLY A 109 10.49 -3.28 -10.22
N SER A 110 9.55 -2.34 -10.26
CA SER A 110 8.69 -2.07 -11.43
C SER A 110 8.87 -0.66 -12.01
N LEU A 111 9.26 0.32 -11.23
CA LEU A 111 9.50 1.70 -11.68
C LEU A 111 10.63 2.32 -10.86
N GLN A 112 11.63 2.87 -11.53
CA GLN A 112 12.72 3.60 -10.89
C GLN A 112 12.42 5.09 -10.84
N ILE A 113 12.92 5.80 -9.82
CA ILE A 113 12.75 7.25 -9.69
C ILE A 113 13.32 8.00 -10.91
N ALA A 114 14.40 7.49 -11.50
CA ALA A 114 15.02 8.07 -12.69
C ALA A 114 14.08 8.11 -13.91
N ASP A 115 13.12 7.17 -13.97
CA ASP A 115 12.17 7.01 -15.07
C ASP A 115 10.78 7.56 -14.72
N SER A 116 10.64 8.23 -13.55
CA SER A 116 9.36 8.63 -12.97
C SER A 116 8.97 10.10 -13.19
N TYR A 117 9.85 10.90 -13.77
CA TYR A 117 9.75 12.36 -13.88
C TYR A 117 9.72 13.11 -12.54
N PHE A 118 10.01 12.45 -11.42
CA PHE A 118 10.22 13.09 -10.13
C PHE A 118 11.69 13.50 -9.94
N LEU A 119 11.94 14.31 -8.90
CA LEU A 119 13.31 14.72 -8.57
C LEU A 119 14.15 13.48 -8.20
N THR A 120 15.35 13.41 -8.76
CA THR A 120 16.34 12.35 -8.47
C THR A 120 17.43 12.81 -7.51
N ALA A 121 17.47 14.12 -7.21
CA ALA A 121 18.37 14.74 -6.25
C ALA A 121 17.61 15.78 -5.41
N PRO A 122 18.04 16.06 -4.18
CA PRO A 122 17.41 17.09 -3.36
C PRO A 122 17.36 18.44 -4.09
N PRO A 123 16.20 19.14 -4.07
CA PRO A 123 16.06 20.44 -4.70
C PRO A 123 16.87 21.49 -3.95
N GLU A 124 17.35 22.51 -4.67
CA GLU A 124 17.92 23.70 -4.06
C GLU A 124 16.85 24.41 -3.22
N VAL A 125 17.26 24.85 -2.02
CA VAL A 125 16.38 25.54 -1.06
C VAL A 125 16.97 26.88 -0.72
N GLU A 126 16.19 27.94 -0.91
CA GLU A 126 16.59 29.29 -0.51
C GLU A 126 17.03 29.33 0.96
N PRO A 127 18.15 30.01 1.30
CA PRO A 127 18.75 29.97 2.64
C PRO A 127 17.77 30.27 3.78
N GLU A 128 16.89 31.27 3.60
CA GLU A 128 15.88 31.61 4.59
C GLU A 128 14.82 30.52 4.77
N ARG A 129 14.39 29.87 3.68
CA ARG A 129 13.44 28.75 3.73
C ARG A 129 14.09 27.54 4.40
N ALA A 130 15.33 27.24 4.05
CA ALA A 130 16.10 26.15 4.67
C ALA A 130 16.27 26.37 6.18
N ALA A 131 16.59 27.59 6.61
CA ALA A 131 16.67 27.93 8.03
C ALA A 131 15.32 27.74 8.76
N ARG A 132 14.22 28.18 8.15
CA ARG A 132 12.86 27.97 8.73
C ARG A 132 12.51 26.48 8.86
N LEU A 133 12.80 25.67 7.86
CA LEU A 133 12.52 24.22 7.90
C LEU A 133 13.34 23.53 9.00
N ARG A 134 14.65 23.84 9.11
CA ARG A 134 15.53 23.26 10.14
C ARG A 134 15.20 23.74 11.55
N ALA A 135 14.56 24.90 11.69
CA ALA A 135 14.14 25.44 13.00
C ALA A 135 12.85 24.81 13.52
N GLN A 136 12.13 24.03 12.70
CA GLN A 136 10.95 23.31 13.16
C GLN A 136 11.34 22.18 14.12
N PRO A 137 10.56 21.93 15.18
CA PRO A 137 10.84 20.83 16.09
C PRO A 137 10.85 19.49 15.35
N THR A 138 11.86 18.67 15.62
CA THR A 138 11.88 17.28 15.18
C THR A 138 10.80 16.51 15.94
N ASN A 139 9.90 15.87 15.22
CA ASN A 139 8.83 15.07 15.79
C ASN A 139 9.04 13.60 15.44
N ARG A 140 9.30 12.75 16.45
CA ARG A 140 9.47 11.27 16.28
C ARG A 140 10.45 10.89 15.16
N GLY A 141 11.62 11.55 15.11
CA GLY A 141 12.64 11.32 14.10
C GLY A 141 12.44 12.05 12.78
N HIS A 142 11.33 12.78 12.60
CA HIS A 142 11.07 13.57 11.40
C HIS A 142 11.74 14.93 11.46
N ASP A 143 12.70 15.15 10.57
CA ASP A 143 13.32 16.46 10.32
C ASP A 143 12.59 17.14 9.16
N SER A 144 11.99 18.29 9.40
CA SER A 144 11.18 18.98 8.40
C SER A 144 11.94 19.38 7.13
N PHE A 145 13.26 19.62 7.24
CA PHE A 145 14.08 19.91 6.06
C PHE A 145 14.29 18.64 5.22
N VAL A 146 14.58 17.51 5.87
CA VAL A 146 14.73 16.21 5.22
C VAL A 146 13.41 15.81 4.56
N GLU A 147 12.29 15.91 5.28
CA GLU A 147 10.94 15.62 4.74
C GLU A 147 10.61 16.46 3.50
N ALA A 148 11.01 17.75 3.51
CA ALA A 148 10.73 18.69 2.43
C ALA A 148 11.58 18.50 1.19
N THR A 149 12.72 17.79 1.29
CA THR A 149 13.77 17.78 0.25
C THR A 149 14.23 16.39 -0.19
N THR A 150 13.80 15.30 0.48
CA THR A 150 14.22 13.93 0.10
C THR A 150 13.46 13.46 -1.15
N PRO A 151 14.15 13.23 -2.28
CA PRO A 151 13.56 12.64 -3.48
C PRO A 151 13.04 11.23 -3.18
N HIS A 152 11.83 10.96 -3.61
CA HIS A 152 11.20 9.64 -3.45
C HIS A 152 10.05 9.43 -4.42
N ILE A 153 9.70 8.16 -4.63
CA ILE A 153 8.43 7.72 -5.21
C ILE A 153 7.82 6.64 -4.33
N ALA A 154 6.51 6.68 -4.14
CA ALA A 154 5.84 5.78 -3.20
C ALA A 154 4.35 5.57 -3.50
N SER A 155 3.74 4.69 -2.70
CA SER A 155 2.30 4.41 -2.59
C SER A 155 1.63 4.15 -3.94
N PRO A 156 2.05 3.10 -4.65
CA PRO A 156 1.42 2.72 -5.91
C PRO A 156 -0.06 2.34 -5.71
N ASP A 157 -0.86 2.59 -6.74
CA ASP A 157 -2.22 2.10 -6.89
C ASP A 157 -2.36 1.56 -8.31
N VAL A 158 -2.50 0.24 -8.44
CA VAL A 158 -2.32 -0.45 -9.72
C VAL A 158 -3.61 -1.14 -10.14
N HIS A 159 -4.02 -0.90 -11.38
CA HIS A 159 -5.26 -1.39 -11.96
C HIS A 159 -5.03 -2.04 -13.32
N VAL A 160 -5.81 -3.08 -13.61
CA VAL A 160 -5.84 -3.74 -14.91
C VAL A 160 -6.87 -3.03 -15.80
N ASP A 161 -6.42 -2.62 -16.99
CA ASP A 161 -7.26 -2.08 -18.06
C ASP A 161 -7.30 -3.13 -19.18
N ASP A 162 -8.24 -4.08 -19.06
CA ASP A 162 -8.41 -5.20 -20.00
C ASP A 162 -8.79 -4.74 -21.40
N GLU A 163 -9.58 -3.67 -21.51
CA GLU A 163 -10.02 -3.15 -22.80
C GLU A 163 -8.83 -2.69 -23.66
N ASN A 164 -7.87 -2.00 -23.02
CA ASN A 164 -6.69 -1.51 -23.69
C ASN A 164 -5.46 -2.42 -23.53
N ARG A 165 -5.61 -3.57 -22.85
CA ARG A 165 -4.52 -4.51 -22.53
C ARG A 165 -3.30 -3.82 -21.96
N ARG A 166 -3.52 -3.06 -20.90
CA ARG A 166 -2.46 -2.35 -20.16
C ARG A 166 -2.71 -2.43 -18.66
N ILE A 167 -1.66 -2.25 -17.88
CA ILE A 167 -1.71 -2.10 -16.43
C ILE A 167 -1.38 -0.65 -16.13
N VAL A 168 -2.21 0.02 -15.34
CA VAL A 168 -2.11 1.45 -14.99
C VAL A 168 -1.66 1.55 -13.54
N MET A 169 -0.64 2.34 -13.26
CA MET A 169 -0.14 2.63 -11.92
C MET A 169 -0.22 4.12 -11.63
N TYR A 170 -0.98 4.51 -10.62
CA TYR A 170 -0.88 5.83 -10.00
C TYR A 170 0.13 5.77 -8.87
N PHE A 171 0.99 6.77 -8.76
CA PHE A 171 2.02 6.83 -7.73
C PHE A 171 2.36 8.29 -7.45
N HIS A 172 2.97 8.58 -6.29
CA HIS A 172 3.35 9.94 -5.95
C HIS A 172 4.85 10.05 -5.67
N GLY A 173 5.34 11.29 -5.65
CA GLY A 173 6.73 11.58 -5.34
C GLY A 173 6.98 13.05 -5.09
N LEU A 174 8.24 13.38 -4.78
CA LEU A 174 8.68 14.75 -4.54
C LEU A 174 8.90 15.48 -5.86
N ASP A 175 8.15 16.56 -6.08
CA ASP A 175 8.19 17.39 -7.29
C ASP A 175 8.84 18.78 -7.05
N GLY A 176 9.14 19.10 -5.80
CA GLY A 176 9.77 20.36 -5.35
C GLY A 176 9.83 20.45 -3.84
N VAL A 177 10.44 21.50 -3.31
CA VAL A 177 10.57 21.69 -1.85
C VAL A 177 9.18 21.65 -1.19
N SER A 178 8.90 20.66 -0.34
CA SER A 178 7.62 20.40 0.30
C SER A 178 6.44 20.19 -0.67
N ARG A 179 6.71 19.93 -1.93
CA ARG A 179 5.69 19.70 -2.94
C ARG A 179 5.75 18.26 -3.41
N GLN A 180 4.67 17.54 -3.15
CA GLN A 180 4.45 16.19 -3.66
C GLN A 180 3.18 16.19 -4.53
N VAL A 181 3.21 15.45 -5.61
CA VAL A 181 2.09 15.26 -6.54
C VAL A 181 2.02 13.80 -6.95
N SER A 182 0.90 13.40 -7.56
CA SER A 182 0.78 12.09 -8.19
C SER A 182 0.96 12.17 -9.70
N ARG A 183 1.50 11.10 -10.27
CA ARG A 183 1.62 10.83 -11.70
C ARG A 183 1.07 9.46 -12.03
N VAL A 184 0.98 9.15 -13.31
CA VAL A 184 0.56 7.85 -13.80
C VAL A 184 1.67 7.22 -14.65
N ALA A 185 1.76 5.90 -14.57
CA ALA A 185 2.58 5.08 -15.44
C ALA A 185 1.75 3.93 -16.02
N THR A 186 2.15 3.40 -17.15
CA THR A 186 1.49 2.26 -17.80
C THR A 186 2.49 1.16 -18.13
N SER A 187 2.01 -0.08 -18.16
CA SER A 187 2.80 -1.26 -18.50
C SER A 187 1.98 -2.23 -19.34
N SER A 188 2.63 -2.99 -20.22
CA SER A 188 2.04 -4.11 -20.95
C SER A 188 2.29 -5.47 -20.28
N ASP A 189 3.16 -5.53 -19.28
CA ASP A 189 3.55 -6.77 -18.58
C ASP A 189 3.42 -6.71 -17.06
N GLY A 190 3.14 -5.51 -16.50
CA GLY A 190 3.08 -5.26 -15.06
C GLY A 190 4.43 -5.27 -14.36
N ILE A 191 5.53 -5.42 -15.10
CA ILE A 191 6.89 -5.47 -14.55
C ILE A 191 7.64 -4.15 -14.84
N GLN A 192 7.57 -3.68 -16.07
CA GLN A 192 8.22 -2.43 -16.49
C GLN A 192 7.16 -1.38 -16.79
N PHE A 193 7.21 -0.24 -16.10
CA PHE A 193 6.27 0.85 -16.26
C PHE A 193 6.93 2.06 -16.92
N GLU A 194 6.17 2.68 -17.82
CA GLU A 194 6.51 3.95 -18.49
C GLU A 194 5.67 5.07 -17.87
N ALA A 195 6.31 5.97 -17.12
CA ALA A 195 5.64 7.09 -16.48
C ALA A 195 5.32 8.23 -17.46
N ARG A 196 4.32 9.06 -17.11
CA ARG A 196 3.99 10.31 -17.79
C ARG A 196 4.42 11.52 -16.96
N PRO A 197 4.88 12.61 -17.61
CA PRO A 197 5.42 13.78 -16.90
C PRO A 197 4.35 14.66 -16.24
N GLU A 198 3.08 14.58 -16.68
CA GLU A 198 2.00 15.45 -16.21
C GLU A 198 1.58 15.08 -14.78
N PRO A 199 1.54 16.04 -13.83
CA PRO A 199 0.96 15.80 -12.53
C PRO A 199 -0.58 15.70 -12.63
N LEU A 200 -1.14 14.72 -11.93
CA LEU A 200 -2.59 14.48 -11.91
C LEU A 200 -3.30 15.19 -10.76
N GLY A 201 -2.62 15.40 -9.64
CA GLY A 201 -3.22 15.99 -8.44
C GLY A 201 -2.42 15.68 -7.18
N ARG A 202 -3.13 15.61 -6.03
CA ARG A 202 -2.55 15.36 -4.71
C ARG A 202 -1.99 13.95 -4.59
N THR A 203 -1.26 13.72 -3.52
CA THR A 203 -0.62 12.44 -3.20
C THR A 203 -1.61 11.35 -2.81
N TYR A 204 -1.15 10.10 -2.91
CA TYR A 204 -1.86 8.93 -2.42
C TYR A 204 -3.19 8.71 -3.14
N MET A 205 -3.14 8.62 -4.46
CA MET A 205 -4.31 8.37 -5.30
C MET A 205 -4.77 6.92 -5.19
N ARG A 206 -6.10 6.73 -5.13
CA ARG A 206 -6.80 5.46 -5.24
C ARG A 206 -7.91 5.61 -6.26
N ALA A 207 -7.91 4.77 -7.29
CA ALA A 207 -8.80 4.90 -8.43
C ALA A 207 -9.95 3.90 -8.42
N LEU A 208 -11.05 4.28 -9.04
CA LEU A 208 -12.19 3.40 -9.34
C LEU A 208 -12.84 3.81 -10.65
N GLN A 209 -13.55 2.85 -11.28
CA GLN A 209 -14.36 3.10 -12.47
C GLN A 209 -15.83 3.20 -12.08
N HIS A 210 -16.52 4.27 -12.51
CA HIS A 210 -17.95 4.46 -12.30
C HIS A 210 -18.52 5.35 -13.40
N ASP A 211 -19.64 4.94 -14.01
CA ASP A 211 -20.38 5.69 -15.04
C ASP A 211 -19.54 6.25 -16.18
N GLY A 212 -18.57 5.46 -16.66
CA GLY A 212 -17.68 5.84 -17.76
C GLY A 212 -16.55 6.81 -17.38
N TYR A 213 -16.47 7.20 -16.10
CA TYR A 213 -15.38 7.99 -15.56
C TYR A 213 -14.42 7.13 -14.74
N THR A 214 -13.16 7.53 -14.75
CA THR A 214 -12.21 7.17 -13.71
C THR A 214 -12.31 8.22 -12.61
N TYR A 215 -12.75 7.80 -11.42
CA TYR A 215 -12.68 8.59 -10.21
C TYR A 215 -11.42 8.26 -9.44
N ILE A 216 -10.83 9.26 -8.82
CA ILE A 216 -9.66 9.09 -7.94
C ILE A 216 -9.93 9.82 -6.64
N MET A 217 -9.69 9.15 -5.52
CA MET A 217 -9.61 9.79 -4.22
C MET A 217 -8.15 9.89 -3.79
N SER A 218 -7.70 11.06 -3.38
CA SER A 218 -6.37 11.31 -2.84
C SER A 218 -6.42 11.85 -1.42
N MET A 219 -5.31 11.78 -0.72
CA MET A 219 -5.19 12.29 0.65
C MET A 219 -5.30 13.83 0.71
N PRO A 220 -6.09 14.39 1.65
CA PRO A 220 -7.04 13.77 2.57
C PRO A 220 -8.49 13.84 2.04
N GLY A 221 -8.94 12.80 1.35
CA GLY A 221 -10.32 12.68 0.86
C GLY A 221 -10.68 13.55 -0.33
N GLN A 222 -9.72 14.07 -1.10
CA GLN A 222 -9.97 14.88 -2.29
C GLN A 222 -10.30 14.01 -3.48
N PHE A 223 -11.50 14.17 -4.04
CA PHE A 223 -11.91 13.47 -5.25
C PHE A 223 -11.52 14.23 -6.52
N TYR A 224 -11.23 13.45 -7.55
CA TYR A 224 -11.03 13.87 -8.93
C TYR A 224 -11.76 12.90 -9.85
N ARG A 225 -12.09 13.34 -11.08
CA ARG A 225 -12.59 12.42 -12.13
C ARG A 225 -12.08 12.82 -13.50
N SER A 226 -12.01 11.85 -14.40
CA SER A 226 -11.70 12.05 -15.83
C SER A 226 -12.35 10.96 -16.68
N LEU A 227 -12.61 11.27 -17.95
CA LEU A 227 -12.95 10.27 -18.97
C LEU A 227 -11.73 9.52 -19.49
N ASP A 228 -10.53 10.07 -19.32
CA ASP A 228 -9.26 9.42 -19.64
C ASP A 228 -8.54 9.05 -18.33
N PRO A 229 -8.32 7.77 -18.03
CA PRO A 229 -7.64 7.34 -16.80
C PRO A 229 -6.19 7.84 -16.69
N LEU A 230 -5.63 8.40 -17.75
CA LEU A 230 -4.23 8.81 -17.78
C LEU A 230 -4.03 10.33 -17.75
N SER A 231 -5.10 11.14 -17.85
CA SER A 231 -4.99 12.60 -17.92
C SER A 231 -6.33 13.33 -17.69
N GLY A 232 -6.27 14.66 -17.61
CA GLY A 232 -7.48 15.50 -17.66
C GLY A 232 -8.38 15.41 -16.43
N PHE A 233 -7.85 15.10 -15.28
CA PHE A 233 -8.62 15.00 -14.04
C PHE A 233 -9.11 16.37 -13.56
N GLU A 234 -10.43 16.52 -13.40
CA GLU A 234 -11.06 17.67 -12.76
C GLU A 234 -11.18 17.44 -11.24
N GLU A 235 -10.89 18.49 -10.46
CA GLU A 235 -11.00 18.46 -9.01
C GLU A 235 -12.48 18.58 -8.58
N GLY A 236 -12.92 17.73 -7.67
CA GLY A 236 -14.27 17.65 -7.17
C GLY A 236 -14.39 17.84 -5.66
N PRO A 237 -15.37 17.17 -5.01
CA PRO A 237 -15.59 17.34 -3.59
C PRO A 237 -14.41 16.80 -2.78
N ARG A 238 -14.24 17.39 -1.59
CA ARG A 238 -13.36 16.88 -0.57
C ARG A 238 -14.18 16.37 0.60
N LEU A 239 -14.12 15.08 0.80
CA LEU A 239 -14.80 14.36 1.88
C LEU A 239 -13.80 14.02 2.99
N PHE A 240 -14.32 13.54 4.11
CA PHE A 240 -13.55 13.20 5.30
C PHE A 240 -12.90 14.39 6.01
N ASN A 241 -12.30 14.13 7.17
CA ASN A 241 -11.60 15.13 7.96
C ASN A 241 -10.16 15.36 7.46
N PRO A 242 -9.50 16.47 7.86
CA PRO A 242 -8.16 16.81 7.40
C PRO A 242 -7.06 15.82 7.81
N ASP A 243 -7.30 14.97 8.81
CA ASP A 243 -6.34 14.00 9.32
C ASP A 243 -6.47 12.62 8.65
N MET A 244 -7.50 12.43 7.82
CA MET A 244 -7.60 11.25 6.93
C MET A 244 -6.35 11.15 6.07
N ARG A 245 -5.78 9.93 5.94
CA ARG A 245 -4.53 9.77 5.21
C ARG A 245 -4.58 8.66 4.15
N HIS A 246 -4.48 7.42 4.52
CA HIS A 246 -4.40 6.30 3.57
C HIS A 246 -5.79 5.72 3.36
N ALA A 247 -6.07 5.29 2.14
CA ALA A 247 -7.35 4.68 1.82
C ALA A 247 -7.23 3.52 0.84
N ALA A 248 -8.25 2.67 0.83
CA ALA A 248 -8.56 1.70 -0.23
C ALA A 248 -10.03 1.84 -0.61
N LEU A 249 -10.33 1.66 -1.88
CA LEU A 249 -11.67 1.85 -2.43
C LEU A 249 -12.21 0.53 -3.01
N LEU A 250 -13.40 0.14 -2.58
CA LEU A 250 -14.15 -0.97 -3.16
C LEU A 250 -15.53 -0.49 -3.57
N LYS A 251 -15.84 -0.59 -4.85
CA LYS A 251 -17.17 -0.28 -5.38
C LYS A 251 -18.01 -1.55 -5.49
N ARG A 252 -19.22 -1.50 -4.93
CA ARG A 252 -20.28 -2.50 -5.16
C ARG A 252 -21.56 -1.79 -5.48
N ASP A 253 -22.12 -2.03 -6.65
CA ASP A 253 -23.28 -1.32 -7.18
C ASP A 253 -23.08 0.21 -7.08
N GLU A 254 -23.98 0.91 -6.39
CA GLU A 254 -23.92 2.36 -6.15
C GLU A 254 -23.32 2.72 -4.79
N THR A 255 -22.65 1.76 -4.12
CA THR A 255 -21.98 1.99 -2.85
C THR A 255 -20.48 1.90 -3.00
N LEU A 256 -19.78 2.95 -2.58
CA LEU A 256 -18.33 2.97 -2.45
C LEU A 256 -17.94 2.72 -0.99
N PHE A 257 -17.29 1.62 -0.72
CA PHE A 257 -16.68 1.28 0.57
C PHE A 257 -15.28 1.88 0.61
N VAL A 258 -15.02 2.70 1.62
CA VAL A 258 -13.73 3.37 1.83
C VAL A 258 -13.11 2.85 3.11
N PHE A 259 -12.06 2.05 2.99
CA PHE A 259 -11.22 1.63 4.11
C PHE A 259 -10.12 2.67 4.29
N TRP A 260 -9.96 3.26 5.48
CA TRP A 260 -9.06 4.39 5.65
C TRP A 260 -8.44 4.49 7.03
N THR A 261 -7.35 5.24 7.15
CA THR A 261 -6.64 5.51 8.41
C THR A 261 -6.56 7.01 8.67
N GLN A 262 -6.24 7.38 9.92
CA GLN A 262 -6.19 8.76 10.37
C GLN A 262 -4.94 9.04 11.20
N VAL A 263 -4.31 10.18 10.93
CA VAL A 263 -3.19 10.70 11.71
C VAL A 263 -3.67 11.12 13.11
N GLY A 264 -2.85 10.89 14.12
CA GLY A 264 -3.13 11.29 15.51
C GLY A 264 -3.86 10.23 16.33
N GLU A 265 -4.30 9.13 15.70
CA GLU A 265 -4.95 8.02 16.39
C GLU A 265 -4.00 7.26 17.34
N VAL A 266 -4.59 6.66 18.37
CA VAL A 266 -3.91 5.90 19.44
C VAL A 266 -4.64 4.60 19.71
N PRO A 267 -4.27 3.47 19.08
CA PRO A 267 -3.35 3.29 17.95
C PRO A 267 -3.96 3.80 16.63
N GLU A 268 -3.14 4.03 15.60
CA GLU A 268 -3.63 4.19 14.22
C GLU A 268 -4.20 2.85 13.74
N ARG A 269 -5.41 2.89 13.16
CA ARG A 269 -6.23 1.73 12.84
C ARG A 269 -6.97 1.93 11.53
N ILE A 270 -7.60 0.89 11.02
CA ILE A 270 -8.36 0.95 9.78
C ILE A 270 -9.84 1.14 10.12
N TYR A 271 -10.42 2.18 9.54
CA TYR A 271 -11.85 2.50 9.55
C TYR A 271 -12.51 2.12 8.24
N LEU A 272 -13.82 1.97 8.28
CA LEU A 272 -14.69 1.88 7.12
C LEU A 272 -15.72 3.01 7.17
N SER A 273 -15.89 3.69 6.03
CA SER A 273 -17.03 4.55 5.71
C SER A 273 -17.60 4.13 4.37
N THR A 274 -18.86 4.42 4.11
CA THR A 274 -19.49 4.22 2.82
C THR A 274 -19.91 5.56 2.21
N ILE A 275 -19.97 5.61 0.88
CA ILE A 275 -20.44 6.74 0.10
C ILE A 275 -21.46 6.19 -0.89
N ASP A 276 -22.69 6.76 -0.89
CA ASP A 276 -23.66 6.56 -1.98
C ASP A 276 -23.15 7.35 -3.19
N ILE A 277 -22.73 6.63 -4.24
CA ILE A 277 -22.18 7.21 -5.47
C ILE A 277 -23.21 7.31 -6.58
N SER A 278 -24.49 7.06 -6.29
CA SER A 278 -25.57 7.36 -7.22
C SER A 278 -25.72 8.89 -7.38
N GLY A 279 -26.03 9.34 -8.58
CA GLY A 279 -26.31 10.75 -8.86
C GLY A 279 -25.07 11.66 -8.95
N ASP A 280 -25.25 12.94 -8.64
CA ASP A 280 -24.21 13.97 -8.84
C ASP A 280 -23.07 13.80 -7.83
N TRP A 281 -21.86 13.54 -8.32
CA TRP A 281 -20.67 13.35 -7.51
C TRP A 281 -20.30 14.54 -6.62
N THR A 282 -20.76 15.76 -6.96
CA THR A 282 -20.55 16.97 -6.14
C THR A 282 -21.39 16.97 -4.86
N ALA A 283 -22.37 16.09 -4.78
CA ALA A 283 -23.24 15.89 -3.61
C ALA A 283 -22.88 14.66 -2.78
N TRP A 284 -21.85 13.90 -3.16
CA TRP A 284 -21.41 12.75 -2.39
C TRP A 284 -21.02 13.13 -0.96
N ALA A 285 -21.30 12.24 -0.03
CA ALA A 285 -20.97 12.39 1.39
C ALA A 285 -20.67 11.04 2.00
N GLU A 286 -19.67 11.02 2.87
CA GLU A 286 -19.29 9.81 3.61
C GLU A 286 -20.21 9.59 4.82
N THR A 287 -20.48 8.32 5.13
CA THR A 287 -21.10 7.94 6.40
C THR A 287 -20.12 8.08 7.57
N PRO A 288 -20.62 8.21 8.82
CA PRO A 288 -19.74 8.08 9.99
C PRO A 288 -18.92 6.81 9.95
N SER A 289 -17.65 6.92 10.31
CA SER A 289 -16.71 5.79 10.28
C SER A 289 -17.00 4.77 11.37
N VAL A 290 -16.74 3.51 11.05
CA VAL A 290 -16.67 2.41 12.02
C VAL A 290 -15.28 1.79 11.97
N GLU A 291 -14.75 1.35 13.11
CA GLU A 291 -13.49 0.63 13.15
C GLU A 291 -13.67 -0.80 12.62
N VAL A 292 -12.77 -1.23 11.72
CA VAL A 292 -12.80 -2.59 11.17
C VAL A 292 -11.55 -3.40 11.53
N LEU A 293 -10.42 -2.75 11.81
CA LEU A 293 -9.19 -3.44 12.18
C LEU A 293 -8.27 -2.54 13.00
N ARG A 294 -7.69 -3.06 14.08
CA ARG A 294 -6.64 -2.42 14.89
C ARG A 294 -5.50 -3.40 15.17
N PRO A 295 -4.31 -2.95 15.59
CA PRO A 295 -3.26 -3.85 16.03
C PRO A 295 -3.73 -4.73 17.20
N GLU A 296 -3.59 -6.06 17.08
CA GLU A 296 -3.94 -7.04 18.09
C GLU A 296 -2.81 -8.03 18.37
N PHE A 297 -1.89 -8.20 17.40
CA PHE A 297 -0.76 -9.10 17.50
C PHE A 297 0.57 -8.36 17.57
N ASP A 298 1.59 -8.97 18.18
CA ASP A 298 2.91 -8.36 18.28
C ASP A 298 3.49 -7.99 16.91
N TRP A 299 3.26 -8.83 15.89
CA TRP A 299 3.70 -8.54 14.53
C TRP A 299 2.92 -7.38 13.84
N GLU A 300 1.78 -6.96 14.40
CA GLU A 300 1.06 -5.74 14.03
C GLU A 300 1.51 -4.52 14.83
N GLY A 301 2.37 -4.73 15.83
CA GLY A 301 2.86 -3.70 16.73
C GLY A 301 2.02 -3.53 18.00
N ALA A 302 1.13 -4.48 18.35
CA ALA A 302 0.27 -4.36 19.53
C ALA A 302 1.04 -4.31 20.86
N ASP A 303 2.26 -4.85 20.88
CA ASP A 303 3.18 -4.81 22.03
C ASP A 303 3.95 -3.47 22.15
N ALA A 304 3.92 -2.63 21.11
CA ALA A 304 4.56 -1.31 21.14
C ALA A 304 3.73 -0.28 21.92
N PRO A 305 4.36 0.81 22.42
CA PRO A 305 3.64 1.84 23.17
C PRO A 305 2.45 2.45 22.41
N LEU A 306 1.34 2.68 23.12
CA LEU A 306 0.20 3.44 22.62
C LEU A 306 0.53 4.94 22.55
N GLU A 307 0.86 5.40 21.38
CA GLU A 307 1.23 6.78 21.10
C GLU A 307 0.52 7.31 19.85
N PRO A 308 0.18 8.62 19.81
CA PRO A 308 -0.44 9.20 18.61
C PRO A 308 0.44 9.03 17.39
N SER A 309 -0.14 8.59 16.29
CA SER A 309 0.58 8.52 15.01
C SER A 309 0.91 9.94 14.49
N VAL A 310 1.98 10.04 13.70
CA VAL A 310 2.37 11.31 13.08
C VAL A 310 2.28 11.20 11.56
N ARG A 311 2.08 12.34 10.90
CA ARG A 311 2.12 12.40 9.44
C ARG A 311 3.55 12.13 8.97
N SER A 312 3.71 11.43 7.85
CA SER A 312 4.95 10.92 7.28
C SER A 312 5.32 9.51 7.73
N THR A 313 6.54 9.05 7.49
CA THR A 313 7.05 7.70 7.73
C THR A 313 6.84 7.23 9.17
N ALA A 314 6.50 5.97 9.37
CA ALA A 314 6.66 5.33 10.67
C ALA A 314 8.05 4.69 10.75
N TYR A 315 8.87 5.15 11.67
CA TYR A 315 10.18 4.57 11.90
C TYR A 315 10.12 3.52 13.02
N GLY A 316 10.62 2.33 12.72
CA GLY A 316 10.71 1.23 13.66
C GLY A 316 9.36 0.56 13.96
N HIS A 317 9.34 -0.22 15.04
CA HIS A 317 8.18 -1.00 15.48
C HIS A 317 7.22 -0.12 16.30
N VAL A 318 6.03 0.18 15.76
CA VAL A 318 5.03 1.05 16.38
C VAL A 318 3.65 0.41 16.35
N ASN A 319 2.79 0.77 17.30
CA ASN A 319 1.42 0.27 17.42
C ASN A 319 0.50 0.98 16.42
N GLN A 320 0.58 0.58 15.13
CA GLN A 320 -0.15 1.23 14.05
C GLN A 320 -0.39 0.28 12.88
N LEU A 321 -1.63 0.26 12.35
CA LEU A 321 -1.95 -0.28 11.02
C LEU A 321 -2.11 0.88 10.04
N ARG A 322 -1.55 0.73 8.84
CA ARG A 322 -1.52 1.79 7.82
C ARG A 322 -1.80 1.24 6.43
N ASP A 323 -1.94 2.13 5.47
CA ASP A 323 -1.90 1.84 4.03
C ASP A 323 -2.81 0.70 3.59
N PRO A 324 -4.13 0.75 3.85
CA PRO A 324 -5.04 -0.28 3.34
C PRO A 324 -5.00 -0.32 1.82
N ALA A 325 -5.10 -1.54 1.26
CA ALA A 325 -5.33 -1.82 -0.14
C ALA A 325 -6.36 -2.94 -0.25
N ILE A 326 -7.19 -2.90 -1.29
CA ILE A 326 -8.28 -3.87 -1.46
C ILE A 326 -8.12 -4.58 -2.80
N LEU A 327 -8.42 -5.87 -2.81
CA LEU A 327 -8.58 -6.67 -4.02
C LEU A 327 -9.87 -7.47 -3.91
N GLU A 328 -10.79 -7.26 -4.81
CA GLU A 328 -11.82 -8.24 -5.12
C GLU A 328 -11.24 -9.19 -6.17
N ASP A 329 -10.94 -10.42 -5.77
CA ASP A 329 -10.33 -11.38 -6.67
C ASP A 329 -11.33 -11.84 -7.72
N PRO A 330 -11.09 -11.60 -9.01
CA PRO A 330 -12.06 -11.84 -10.05
C PRO A 330 -12.37 -13.33 -10.28
N GLU A 331 -11.52 -14.24 -9.82
CA GLU A 331 -11.72 -15.68 -9.97
C GLU A 331 -12.61 -16.24 -8.85
N SER A 332 -12.36 -15.86 -7.61
CA SER A 332 -13.06 -16.39 -6.44
C SER A 332 -14.22 -15.49 -5.97
N GLY A 333 -14.24 -14.21 -6.36
CA GLY A 333 -15.17 -13.21 -5.83
C GLY A 333 -14.91 -12.83 -4.36
N ARG A 334 -13.85 -13.36 -3.76
CA ARG A 334 -13.45 -13.02 -2.39
C ARG A 334 -12.80 -11.64 -2.34
N VAL A 335 -12.99 -10.94 -1.25
CA VAL A 335 -12.41 -9.61 -1.04
C VAL A 335 -11.30 -9.68 -0.02
N PHE A 336 -10.12 -9.20 -0.40
CA PHE A 336 -8.93 -9.20 0.43
C PHE A 336 -8.51 -7.77 0.77
N LEU A 337 -8.22 -7.54 2.05
CA LEU A 337 -7.65 -6.30 2.59
C LEU A 337 -6.19 -6.53 2.90
N LEU A 338 -5.30 -5.85 2.19
CA LEU A 338 -3.89 -5.78 2.51
C LEU A 338 -3.62 -4.51 3.31
N TYR A 339 -2.69 -4.55 4.25
CA TYR A 339 -2.36 -3.40 5.09
C TYR A 339 -0.93 -3.45 5.61
N ALA A 340 -0.34 -2.28 5.84
CA ALA A 340 0.96 -2.18 6.47
C ALA A 340 0.84 -2.37 7.98
N VAL A 341 1.78 -3.11 8.58
CA VAL A 341 1.78 -3.52 9.99
C VAL A 341 2.94 -2.94 10.76
N ALA A 342 2.78 -2.82 12.08
CA ALA A 342 3.75 -2.24 12.99
C ALA A 342 4.28 -0.89 12.49
N GLY A 343 3.38 -0.08 11.94
CA GLY A 343 3.67 1.12 11.17
C GLY A 343 3.93 0.80 9.70
N GLU A 344 5.19 0.67 9.30
CA GLU A 344 5.61 0.42 7.92
C GLU A 344 6.69 -0.68 7.89
N SER A 345 6.48 -1.77 8.66
CA SER A 345 7.46 -2.85 8.86
C SER A 345 7.13 -4.13 8.11
N GLY A 346 6.02 -4.19 7.40
CA GLY A 346 5.59 -5.36 6.63
C GLY A 346 4.19 -5.16 6.06
N ILE A 347 3.74 -6.10 5.23
CA ILE A 347 2.37 -6.13 4.69
C ILE A 347 1.69 -7.42 5.12
N ALA A 348 0.50 -7.30 5.69
CA ALA A 348 -0.38 -8.41 6.04
C ALA A 348 -1.60 -8.48 5.14
N ILE A 349 -2.35 -9.58 5.23
CA ILE A 349 -3.56 -9.84 4.45
C ILE A 349 -4.68 -10.36 5.34
N ALA A 350 -5.88 -9.84 5.13
CA ALA A 350 -7.12 -10.28 5.74
C ALA A 350 -8.20 -10.46 4.68
N GLU A 351 -9.27 -11.17 4.98
CA GLU A 351 -10.46 -11.27 4.15
C GLU A 351 -11.57 -10.36 4.68
N VAL A 352 -12.28 -9.73 3.77
CA VAL A 352 -13.44 -8.88 4.09
C VAL A 352 -14.70 -9.64 3.74
N HIS A 353 -15.57 -9.84 4.71
CA HIS A 353 -16.87 -10.47 4.56
C HIS A 353 -17.96 -9.40 4.63
N PHE A 354 -18.94 -9.53 3.77
CA PHE A 354 -20.14 -8.68 3.74
C PHE A 354 -21.34 -9.54 4.16
N ASP A 355 -22.09 -9.05 5.16
CA ASP A 355 -23.35 -9.70 5.57
C ASP A 355 -24.36 -9.58 4.42
N ASP A 356 -25.12 -10.65 4.16
CA ASP A 356 -26.17 -10.73 3.11
C ASP A 356 -27.38 -9.82 3.43
#